data_dba275e76aaa7a439043a8b877267a1b
#
_entry.id   dba275e76aaa7a439043a8b877267a1b
#
_cell.length_a   1.000
_cell.length_b   1.000
_cell.length_c   1.000
_cell.angle_alpha   90.00
_cell.angle_beta   90.00
_cell.angle_gamma   90.00
#
_symmetry.space_group_name_H-M   'P 1'
#
loop_
_entity.id
_entity.type
_entity.pdbx_description
1 polymer ?
#
loop_
_entity_poly.entity_id
_entity_poly.type
_entity_poly.pdbx_seq_one_letter_code
_entity_poly.pdbx_strand_id
1 'polypeptide(L)'
;MKIFNDLKNKQRLFIDDGANISLLRVIFTDGTGANILYRLTSYLTKFKLLFPLVLVIQWINKVLYGCVIGAKAEFGDGFVLVHPIGVVINSKVRGGKNVIIESGVVIGDEKGKSPVLGNNVFIGAGAKVIGNVMIGNNTKIGANAVIVKDVPDGATAVGIPGRILNKGNNT
;
A
#
# COMPACT_ATOMS: atom_id res chain seq x y z
N MET A 1 10.44 -5.73 14.40
CA MET A 1 10.25 -4.29 14.15
C MET A 1 9.73 -4.11 12.74
N LYS A 2 8.51 -3.61 12.53
CA LYS A 2 7.86 -3.56 11.18
C LYS A 2 8.68 -2.80 10.15
N ILE A 3 9.24 -1.63 10.50
CA ILE A 3 10.07 -0.80 9.58
C ILE A 3 11.24 -1.59 8.98
N PHE A 4 11.93 -2.41 9.75
CA PHE A 4 13.05 -3.19 9.24
C PHE A 4 12.61 -4.22 8.20
N ASN A 5 11.46 -4.85 8.41
CA ASN A 5 10.87 -5.79 7.46
C ASN A 5 10.37 -5.07 6.20
N ASP A 6 9.86 -3.85 6.33
CA ASP A 6 9.48 -3.00 5.20
C ASP A 6 10.70 -2.67 4.32
N LEU A 7 11.81 -2.25 4.93
CA LEU A 7 13.06 -1.96 4.21
C LEU A 7 13.61 -3.20 3.51
N LYS A 8 13.60 -4.36 4.17
CA LYS A 8 14.03 -5.63 3.56
C LYS A 8 13.16 -6.03 2.38
N ASN A 9 11.83 -5.87 2.50
CA ASN A 9 10.93 -6.19 1.40
C ASN A 9 11.13 -5.23 0.22
N LYS A 10 11.36 -3.94 0.49
CA LYS A 10 11.68 -2.95 -0.54
C LYS A 10 13.03 -3.24 -1.21
N GLN A 11 14.04 -3.63 -0.44
CA GLN A 11 15.33 -4.05 -1.00
C GLN A 11 15.17 -5.25 -1.94
N ARG A 12 14.38 -6.26 -1.52
CA ARG A 12 14.09 -7.43 -2.35
C ARG A 12 13.43 -7.03 -3.67
N LEU A 13 12.44 -6.15 -3.62
CA LEU A 13 11.78 -5.64 -4.83
C LEU A 13 12.81 -5.07 -5.83
N PHE A 14 13.73 -4.22 -5.37
CA PHE A 14 14.76 -3.66 -6.23
C PHE A 14 15.74 -4.72 -6.78
N ILE A 15 16.07 -5.73 -5.97
CA ILE A 15 16.94 -6.83 -6.40
C ILE A 15 16.24 -7.70 -7.44
N ASP A 16 14.96 -7.99 -7.25
CA ASP A 16 14.13 -8.74 -8.21
C ASP A 16 14.00 -8.00 -9.55
N ASP A 17 14.03 -6.66 -9.52
CA ASP A 17 14.08 -5.78 -10.70
C ASP A 17 15.51 -5.62 -11.29
N GLY A 18 16.49 -6.38 -10.79
CA GLY A 18 17.87 -6.39 -11.30
C GLY A 18 18.81 -5.34 -10.71
N ALA A 19 18.38 -4.56 -9.71
CA ALA A 19 19.24 -3.56 -9.08
C ALA A 19 20.13 -4.15 -7.99
N ASN A 20 21.40 -3.77 -7.95
CA ASN A 20 22.29 -4.06 -6.83
C ASN A 20 22.24 -2.91 -5.82
N ILE A 21 21.42 -3.05 -4.77
CA ILE A 21 21.18 -2.00 -3.79
C ILE A 21 21.40 -2.49 -2.36
N SER A 22 22.16 -1.73 -1.56
CA SER A 22 22.33 -2.00 -0.14
C SER A 22 21.12 -1.55 0.67
N LEU A 23 20.90 -2.16 1.83
CA LEU A 23 19.80 -1.77 2.73
C LEU A 23 19.90 -0.31 3.18
N LEU A 24 21.12 0.21 3.37
CA LEU A 24 21.36 1.61 3.71
C LEU A 24 20.88 2.54 2.59
N ARG A 25 21.16 2.19 1.34
CA ARG A 25 20.71 2.99 0.19
C ARG A 25 19.17 2.99 0.05
N VAL A 26 18.49 1.90 0.42
CA VAL A 26 17.01 1.83 0.40
C VAL A 26 16.38 2.90 1.30
N ILE A 27 17.03 3.30 2.39
CA ILE A 27 16.52 4.37 3.28
C ILE A 27 16.33 5.69 2.54
N PHE A 28 17.20 5.96 1.56
CA PHE A 28 17.16 7.20 0.75
C PHE A 28 16.39 7.06 -0.55
N THR A 29 15.76 5.91 -0.79
CA THR A 29 14.90 5.75 -1.98
C THR A 29 13.53 6.39 -1.76
N ASP A 30 12.91 6.76 -2.88
CA ASP A 30 11.57 7.34 -2.91
C ASP A 30 10.56 6.46 -2.15
N GLY A 31 9.59 7.08 -1.48
CA GLY A 31 8.57 6.38 -0.69
C GLY A 31 9.01 5.85 0.68
N THR A 32 10.30 5.65 0.94
CA THR A 32 10.77 5.13 2.23
C THR A 32 10.48 6.10 3.38
N GLY A 33 10.73 7.39 3.18
CA GLY A 33 10.40 8.41 4.18
C GLY A 33 8.90 8.46 4.51
N ALA A 34 8.05 8.41 3.48
CA ALA A 34 6.59 8.35 3.66
C ALA A 34 6.16 7.11 4.45
N ASN A 35 6.78 5.96 4.18
CA ASN A 35 6.49 4.71 4.88
C ASN A 35 6.92 4.77 6.36
N ILE A 36 8.07 5.36 6.65
CA ILE A 36 8.55 5.57 8.02
C ILE A 36 7.59 6.48 8.81
N LEU A 37 7.17 7.61 8.21
CA LEU A 37 6.20 8.52 8.84
C LEU A 37 4.85 7.83 9.09
N TYR A 38 4.36 7.01 8.13
CA TYR A 38 3.17 6.21 8.34
C TYR A 38 3.33 5.23 9.51
N ARG A 39 4.44 4.49 9.61
CA ARG A 39 4.68 3.56 10.72
C ARG A 39 4.74 4.27 12.08
N LEU A 40 5.35 5.45 12.11
CA LEU A 40 5.38 6.29 13.32
C LEU A 40 3.96 6.74 13.70
N THR A 41 3.19 7.24 12.75
CA THR A 41 1.77 7.60 12.93
C THR A 41 0.97 6.43 13.49
N SER A 42 1.05 5.26 12.85
CA SER A 42 0.35 4.05 13.28
C SER A 42 0.73 3.58 14.70
N TYR A 43 1.98 3.80 15.12
CA TYR A 43 2.42 3.52 16.48
C TYR A 43 1.85 4.52 17.48
N LEU A 44 1.92 5.82 17.18
CA LEU A 44 1.47 6.89 18.08
C LEU A 44 -0.04 6.92 18.28
N THR A 45 -0.84 6.44 17.34
CA THR A 45 -2.31 6.36 17.49
C THR A 45 -2.76 5.47 18.65
N LYS A 46 -1.90 4.62 19.19
CA LYS A 46 -2.17 3.81 20.38
C LYS A 46 -2.29 4.66 21.65
N PHE A 47 -1.71 5.85 21.62
CA PHE A 47 -1.66 6.79 22.76
C PHE A 47 -2.55 7.99 22.48
N LYS A 48 -3.74 8.04 23.10
CA LYS A 48 -4.73 9.11 22.84
C LYS A 48 -4.16 10.53 23.06
N LEU A 49 -3.27 10.71 24.03
CA LEU A 49 -2.64 11.99 24.33
C LEU A 49 -1.73 12.50 23.20
N LEU A 50 -1.18 11.60 22.38
CA LEU A 50 -0.29 11.92 21.26
C LEU A 50 -1.03 12.16 19.93
N PHE A 51 -2.37 12.18 19.96
CA PHE A 51 -3.17 12.37 18.74
C PHE A 51 -2.88 13.70 18.01
N PRO A 52 -2.66 14.85 18.68
CA PRO A 52 -2.24 16.08 17.98
C PRO A 52 -0.94 15.91 17.20
N LEU A 53 0.05 15.20 17.77
CA LEU A 53 1.31 14.90 17.08
C LEU A 53 1.08 13.99 15.85
N VAL A 54 0.15 13.04 15.94
CA VAL A 54 -0.26 12.21 14.81
C VAL A 54 -0.74 13.07 13.65
N LEU A 55 -1.57 14.08 13.89
CA LEU A 55 -2.06 14.99 12.85
C LEU A 55 -0.93 15.78 12.19
N VAL A 56 0.03 16.26 12.99
CA VAL A 56 1.23 16.97 12.48
C VAL A 56 2.05 16.05 11.56
N ILE A 57 2.32 14.82 11.98
CA ILE A 57 3.09 13.87 11.17
C ILE A 57 2.36 13.51 9.87
N GLN A 58 1.04 13.35 9.92
CA GLN A 58 0.23 13.14 8.72
C GLN A 58 0.28 14.34 7.77
N TRP A 59 0.23 15.56 8.31
CA TRP A 59 0.38 16.78 7.52
C TRP A 59 1.77 16.85 6.87
N ILE A 60 2.84 16.53 7.60
CA ILE A 60 4.21 16.44 7.07
C ILE A 60 4.27 15.42 5.93
N ASN A 61 3.69 14.23 6.10
CA ASN A 61 3.67 13.19 5.07
C ASN A 61 2.95 13.68 3.80
N LYS A 62 1.82 14.37 3.96
CA LYS A 62 1.08 14.97 2.85
C LYS A 62 1.90 16.04 2.11
N VAL A 63 2.57 16.94 2.85
CA VAL A 63 3.29 18.08 2.24
C VAL A 63 4.59 17.64 1.58
N LEU A 64 5.39 16.79 2.25
CA LEU A 64 6.69 16.38 1.74
C LEU A 64 6.61 15.26 0.68
N TYR A 65 5.66 14.34 0.81
CA TYR A 65 5.60 13.15 -0.02
C TYR A 65 4.34 13.03 -0.87
N GLY A 66 3.41 14.00 -0.78
CA GLY A 66 2.14 13.93 -1.53
C GLY A 66 1.30 12.69 -1.18
N CYS A 67 1.46 12.15 0.04
CA CYS A 67 0.91 10.88 0.46
C CYS A 67 -0.05 11.07 1.65
N VAL A 68 -1.24 10.48 1.56
CA VAL A 68 -2.25 10.52 2.63
C VAL A 68 -2.60 9.09 3.02
N ILE A 69 -2.11 8.66 4.18
CA ILE A 69 -2.49 7.37 4.77
C ILE A 69 -3.22 7.64 6.08
N GLY A 70 -4.44 7.14 6.19
CA GLY A 70 -5.25 7.31 7.39
C GLY A 70 -4.54 6.74 8.63
N ALA A 71 -4.56 7.46 9.73
CA ALA A 71 -3.78 7.12 10.93
C ALA A 71 -4.09 5.74 11.51
N LYS A 72 -5.31 5.23 11.30
CA LYS A 72 -5.76 3.92 11.79
C LYS A 72 -5.71 2.84 10.73
N ALA A 73 -5.20 3.12 9.52
CA ALA A 73 -4.93 2.08 8.53
C ALA A 73 -3.89 1.11 9.09
N GLU A 74 -4.07 -0.18 8.86
CA GLU A 74 -3.18 -1.21 9.39
C GLU A 74 -2.63 -2.06 8.26
N PHE A 75 -1.30 -2.19 8.23
CA PHE A 75 -0.60 -3.10 7.35
C PHE A 75 0.33 -4.00 8.15
N GLY A 76 0.42 -5.25 7.72
CA GLY A 76 1.38 -6.23 8.23
C GLY A 76 2.83 -5.81 7.97
N ASP A 77 3.76 -6.71 8.26
CA ASP A 77 5.18 -6.51 7.98
C ASP A 77 5.47 -6.51 6.48
N GLY A 78 6.49 -5.77 6.05
CA GLY A 78 6.88 -5.74 4.64
C GLY A 78 5.99 -4.83 3.78
N PHE A 79 5.28 -3.87 4.36
CA PHE A 79 4.54 -2.86 3.61
C PHE A 79 5.50 -1.91 2.89
N VAL A 80 5.31 -1.71 1.59
CA VAL A 80 6.18 -0.89 0.75
C VAL A 80 5.35 0.14 -0.03
N LEU A 81 5.75 1.40 0.09
CA LEU A 81 5.43 2.45 -0.86
C LEU A 81 6.61 2.58 -1.83
N VAL A 82 6.40 2.25 -3.10
CA VAL A 82 7.46 2.41 -4.11
C VAL A 82 7.63 3.89 -4.42
N HIS A 83 6.55 4.51 -4.89
CA HIS A 83 6.45 5.96 -5.10
C HIS A 83 5.24 6.50 -4.34
N PRO A 84 5.41 7.46 -3.41
CA PRO A 84 4.32 7.86 -2.51
C PRO A 84 3.35 8.86 -3.11
N ILE A 85 3.75 9.57 -4.17
CA ILE A 85 2.99 10.69 -4.73
C ILE A 85 1.60 10.25 -5.20
N GLY A 86 0.57 10.94 -4.69
CA GLY A 86 -0.83 10.67 -5.04
C GLY A 86 -1.43 9.42 -4.38
N VAL A 87 -0.70 8.75 -3.48
CA VAL A 87 -1.24 7.63 -2.71
C VAL A 87 -2.20 8.13 -1.66
N VAL A 88 -3.45 7.60 -1.67
CA VAL A 88 -4.47 7.91 -0.68
C VAL A 88 -5.06 6.61 -0.12
N ILE A 89 -4.93 6.40 1.19
CA ILE A 89 -5.41 5.19 1.86
C ILE A 89 -6.33 5.58 3.02
N ASN A 90 -7.56 5.06 3.01
CA ASN A 90 -8.54 5.31 4.07
C ASN A 90 -8.10 4.67 5.40
N SER A 91 -8.45 5.31 6.51
CA SER A 91 -8.06 4.88 7.87
C SER A 91 -8.62 3.53 8.32
N LYS A 92 -9.66 3.02 7.66
CA LYS A 92 -10.25 1.71 7.97
C LYS A 92 -9.65 0.56 7.16
N VAL A 93 -8.77 0.84 6.20
CA VAL A 93 -8.11 -0.18 5.38
C VAL A 93 -7.28 -1.12 6.25
N ARG A 94 -7.38 -2.41 5.95
CA ARG A 94 -6.57 -3.48 6.56
C ARG A 94 -5.80 -4.20 5.47
N GLY A 95 -4.49 -4.29 5.63
CA GLY A 95 -3.62 -5.02 4.71
C GLY A 95 -2.78 -6.05 5.44
N GLY A 96 -2.56 -7.19 4.81
CA GLY A 96 -1.70 -8.26 5.28
C GLY A 96 -0.21 -7.91 5.17
N LYS A 97 0.64 -8.93 5.12
CA LYS A 97 2.09 -8.80 4.97
C LYS A 97 2.48 -8.58 3.50
N ASN A 98 3.61 -7.92 3.29
CA ASN A 98 4.22 -7.73 1.96
C ASN A 98 3.26 -7.07 0.96
N VAL A 99 2.53 -6.07 1.39
CA VAL A 99 1.71 -5.25 0.48
C VAL A 99 2.59 -4.18 -0.15
N ILE A 100 2.62 -4.14 -1.48
CA ILE A 100 3.40 -3.19 -2.28
C ILE A 100 2.46 -2.27 -3.03
N ILE A 101 2.67 -0.97 -2.91
CA ILE A 101 1.80 0.07 -3.46
C ILE A 101 2.63 1.05 -4.30
N GLU A 102 2.18 1.25 -5.54
CA GLU A 102 2.74 2.21 -6.48
C GLU A 102 2.09 3.60 -6.37
N SER A 103 2.62 4.57 -7.12
CA SER A 103 2.11 5.96 -7.16
C SER A 103 0.64 6.06 -7.56
N GLY A 104 -0.05 7.08 -7.07
CA GLY A 104 -1.43 7.41 -7.46
C GLY A 104 -2.50 6.39 -7.07
N VAL A 105 -2.13 5.39 -6.27
CA VAL A 105 -3.09 4.38 -5.78
C VAL A 105 -4.06 4.99 -4.78
N VAL A 106 -5.34 4.70 -4.94
CA VAL A 106 -6.37 5.07 -3.96
C VAL A 106 -7.04 3.82 -3.40
N ILE A 107 -6.99 3.65 -2.08
CA ILE A 107 -7.73 2.61 -1.37
C ILE A 107 -8.76 3.29 -0.50
N GLY A 108 -9.99 3.34 -1.00
CA GLY A 108 -11.06 4.21 -0.51
C GLY A 108 -12.21 3.48 0.15
N ASP A 109 -12.88 4.21 1.04
CA ASP A 109 -14.13 3.79 1.66
C ASP A 109 -15.32 4.07 0.73
N GLU A 110 -16.33 3.20 0.79
CA GLU A 110 -17.66 3.47 0.26
C GLU A 110 -18.70 3.10 1.32
N LYS A 111 -19.56 4.04 1.66
CA LYS A 111 -20.67 3.86 2.63
C LYS A 111 -20.18 3.30 3.98
N GLY A 112 -19.01 3.75 4.44
CA GLY A 112 -18.44 3.34 5.72
C GLY A 112 -17.68 2.01 5.71
N LYS A 113 -17.52 1.36 4.55
CA LYS A 113 -16.82 0.10 4.36
C LYS A 113 -15.55 0.32 3.53
N SER A 114 -14.46 -0.24 3.98
CA SER A 114 -13.15 -0.11 3.36
C SER A 114 -12.59 -1.46 2.91
N PRO A 115 -11.73 -1.47 1.90
CA PRO A 115 -11.10 -2.69 1.42
C PRO A 115 -10.27 -3.41 2.48
N VAL A 116 -10.23 -4.74 2.33
CA VAL A 116 -9.32 -5.63 3.07
C VAL A 116 -8.39 -6.30 2.06
N LEU A 117 -7.08 -6.21 2.31
CA LEU A 117 -6.05 -6.79 1.46
C LEU A 117 -5.40 -7.98 2.16
N GLY A 118 -5.20 -9.07 1.45
CA GLY A 118 -4.45 -10.23 1.90
C GLY A 118 -2.93 -9.99 1.96
N ASN A 119 -2.17 -11.08 1.99
CA ASN A 119 -0.71 -11.06 1.98
C ASN A 119 -0.16 -11.07 0.54
N ASN A 120 1.05 -10.52 0.36
CA ASN A 120 1.76 -10.50 -0.93
C ASN A 120 0.91 -9.87 -2.05
N VAL A 121 0.28 -8.74 -1.76
CA VAL A 121 -0.55 -8.00 -2.71
C VAL A 121 0.26 -6.90 -3.35
N PHE A 122 0.27 -6.85 -4.68
CA PHE A 122 0.85 -5.76 -5.47
C PHE A 122 -0.27 -4.90 -6.07
N ILE A 123 -0.18 -3.58 -5.89
CA ILE A 123 -1.12 -2.62 -6.45
C ILE A 123 -0.38 -1.66 -7.36
N GLY A 124 -0.60 -1.80 -8.66
CA GLY A 124 0.04 -1.01 -9.71
C GLY A 124 -0.38 0.45 -9.72
N ALA A 125 0.45 1.28 -10.34
CA ALA A 125 0.30 2.73 -10.35
C ALA A 125 -1.09 3.18 -10.83
N GLY A 126 -1.66 4.17 -10.14
CA GLY A 126 -2.96 4.74 -10.48
C GLY A 126 -4.18 3.86 -10.16
N ALA A 127 -4.02 2.63 -9.68
CA ALA A 127 -5.16 1.77 -9.38
C ALA A 127 -6.04 2.31 -8.25
N LYS A 128 -7.34 2.00 -8.34
CA LYS A 128 -8.35 2.37 -7.34
C LYS A 128 -9.00 1.10 -6.79
N VAL A 129 -9.00 0.94 -5.47
CA VAL A 129 -9.67 -0.17 -4.77
C VAL A 129 -10.69 0.44 -3.82
N ILE A 130 -11.98 0.30 -4.11
CA ILE A 130 -13.02 1.11 -3.47
C ILE A 130 -14.11 0.23 -2.86
N GLY A 131 -14.49 0.57 -1.64
CA GLY A 131 -15.67 0.01 -0.97
C GLY A 131 -15.39 -1.31 -0.25
N ASN A 132 -16.44 -2.09 -0.04
CA ASN A 132 -16.40 -3.36 0.68
C ASN A 132 -15.87 -4.48 -0.22
N VAL A 133 -14.58 -4.46 -0.54
CA VAL A 133 -13.94 -5.48 -1.38
C VAL A 133 -12.85 -6.21 -0.63
N MET A 134 -12.70 -7.49 -0.91
CA MET A 134 -11.62 -8.34 -0.42
C MET A 134 -10.64 -8.63 -1.56
N ILE A 135 -9.38 -8.29 -1.35
CA ILE A 135 -8.28 -8.63 -2.24
C ILE A 135 -7.52 -9.79 -1.64
N GLY A 136 -7.55 -10.92 -2.32
CA GLY A 136 -6.96 -12.17 -1.85
C GLY A 136 -5.43 -12.14 -1.75
N ASN A 137 -4.85 -13.21 -1.21
CA ASN A 137 -3.40 -13.36 -1.09
C ASN A 137 -2.75 -13.56 -2.47
N ASN A 138 -1.47 -13.14 -2.59
CA ASN A 138 -0.67 -13.30 -3.82
C ASN A 138 -1.33 -12.67 -5.06
N THR A 139 -2.06 -11.59 -4.89
CA THR A 139 -2.86 -10.92 -5.90
C THR A 139 -2.09 -9.77 -6.53
N LYS A 140 -2.29 -9.55 -7.84
CA LYS A 140 -1.76 -8.38 -8.55
C LYS A 140 -2.90 -7.53 -9.10
N ILE A 141 -2.92 -6.25 -8.75
CA ILE A 141 -3.81 -5.27 -9.35
C ILE A 141 -3.00 -4.47 -10.36
N GLY A 142 -3.42 -4.49 -11.62
CA GLY A 142 -2.72 -3.80 -12.70
C GLY A 142 -2.86 -2.28 -12.59
N ALA A 143 -1.95 -1.57 -13.26
CA ALA A 143 -1.97 -0.11 -13.29
C ALA A 143 -3.31 0.42 -13.83
N ASN A 144 -3.79 1.51 -13.21
CA ASN A 144 -5.07 2.17 -13.53
C ASN A 144 -6.33 1.28 -13.44
N ALA A 145 -6.25 0.09 -12.86
CA ALA A 145 -7.43 -0.74 -12.64
C ALA A 145 -8.36 -0.13 -11.57
N VAL A 146 -9.67 -0.29 -11.76
CA VAL A 146 -10.68 0.15 -10.79
C VAL A 146 -11.39 -1.07 -10.23
N ILE A 147 -11.06 -1.44 -9.00
CA ILE A 147 -11.54 -2.64 -8.31
C ILE A 147 -12.68 -2.27 -7.38
N VAL A 148 -13.86 -2.80 -7.68
CA VAL A 148 -15.11 -2.61 -6.93
C VAL A 148 -15.80 -3.95 -6.60
N LYS A 149 -15.09 -5.07 -6.84
CA LYS A 149 -15.53 -6.44 -6.52
C LYS A 149 -14.34 -7.21 -5.97
N ASP A 150 -14.62 -8.28 -5.25
CA ASP A 150 -13.59 -9.15 -4.67
C ASP A 150 -12.67 -9.72 -5.75
N VAL A 151 -11.40 -9.88 -5.39
CA VAL A 151 -10.37 -10.49 -6.23
C VAL A 151 -9.84 -11.72 -5.49
N PRO A 152 -9.98 -12.94 -6.04
CA PRO A 152 -9.57 -14.16 -5.35
C PRO A 152 -8.04 -14.30 -5.24
N ASP A 153 -7.60 -15.20 -4.38
CA ASP A 153 -6.19 -15.52 -4.18
C ASP A 153 -5.48 -15.86 -5.50
N GLY A 154 -4.26 -15.36 -5.65
CA GLY A 154 -3.39 -15.62 -6.80
C GLY A 154 -3.83 -14.99 -8.11
N ALA A 155 -4.94 -14.25 -8.13
CA ALA A 155 -5.45 -13.63 -9.34
C ALA A 155 -4.70 -12.34 -9.72
N THR A 156 -4.79 -12.00 -11.00
CA THR A 156 -4.44 -10.67 -11.51
C THR A 156 -5.70 -9.98 -12.00
N ALA A 157 -5.97 -8.76 -11.53
CA ALA A 157 -7.12 -7.97 -11.94
C ALA A 157 -6.67 -6.70 -12.67
N VAL A 158 -7.30 -6.38 -13.81
CA VAL A 158 -6.94 -5.23 -14.66
C VAL A 158 -8.18 -4.56 -15.23
N GLY A 159 -8.04 -3.30 -15.67
CA GLY A 159 -9.04 -2.57 -16.43
C GLY A 159 -10.07 -1.81 -15.60
N ILE A 160 -11.03 -1.16 -16.28
CA ILE A 160 -12.10 -0.33 -15.73
C ILE A 160 -13.44 -0.75 -16.35
N PRO A 161 -14.37 -1.37 -15.58
CA PRO A 161 -14.18 -1.92 -14.24
C PRO A 161 -13.18 -3.09 -14.23
N GLY A 162 -12.55 -3.34 -13.08
CA GLY A 162 -11.54 -4.39 -12.94
C GLY A 162 -12.08 -5.77 -13.25
N ARG A 163 -11.34 -6.52 -14.07
CA ARG A 163 -11.64 -7.90 -14.47
C ARG A 163 -10.47 -8.79 -14.14
N ILE A 164 -10.75 -10.02 -13.71
CA ILE A 164 -9.74 -11.03 -13.44
C ILE A 164 -9.20 -11.56 -14.76
N LEU A 165 -7.87 -11.54 -14.91
CA LEU A 165 -7.22 -12.24 -16.01
C LEU A 165 -7.24 -13.75 -15.71
N ASN A 166 -7.91 -14.54 -16.54
CA ASN A 166 -7.82 -15.98 -16.46
C ASN A 166 -6.39 -16.42 -16.84
N LYS A 167 -5.76 -17.21 -15.95
CA LYS A 167 -4.51 -17.91 -16.28
C LYS A 167 -4.84 -19.03 -17.29
N GLY A 168 -4.90 -18.70 -18.57
CA GLY A 168 -5.17 -19.69 -19.60
C GLY A 168 -5.88 -19.05 -20.78
N ASN A 169 -5.12 -18.34 -21.60
CA ASN A 169 -5.30 -18.17 -23.03
C ASN A 169 -4.30 -17.08 -23.50
N ASN A 170 -3.01 -17.38 -23.36
CA ASN A 170 -2.02 -16.77 -24.24
C ASN A 170 -1.91 -17.71 -25.45
N THR A 171 -2.74 -17.51 -26.45
CA THR A 171 -2.47 -17.89 -27.84
C THR A 171 -2.31 -16.62 -28.64
#